data_f9472a57bb04737edffdc3403393b16d
#
_entry.id   f9472a57bb04737edffdc3403393b16d
#
_cell.length_a   1.000
_cell.length_b   1.000
_cell.length_c   1.000
_cell.angle_alpha   90.00
_cell.angle_beta   90.00
_cell.angle_gamma   90.00
#
_symmetry.space_group_name_H-M   'P 1'
#
loop_
_entity.id
_entity.type
_entity.pdbx_description
1 polymer ?
#
loop_
_entity_poly.entity_id
_entity_poly.type
_entity_poly.pdbx_seq_one_letter_code
_entity_poly.pdbx_strand_id
1 'polypeptide(L)'
;MSSELWRSIRRYKPERHSRPLQRRADSELDFLETIRVKPAKLLYDTTVYIDVLRDQFPVTGQLMLRAVEAWHSPVTEAELISAVGLLEPHNARTRPIIDRIAAVIDQRPTQRTIVPDVIVWREASILSGILARLQGFDKDQWRRPMNDALLFVTARRYGCTLLTRNLSDFDLMQQLEPAGKVLFYRT
;
A
#
# COMPACT_ATOMS: atom_id res chain seq x y z
N MET A 1 -9.32 -6.16 -31.91
CA MET A 1 -9.60 -5.99 -30.47
C MET A 1 -8.31 -5.63 -29.73
N SER A 2 -8.30 -4.56 -28.95
CA SER A 2 -7.11 -4.19 -28.19
C SER A 2 -6.96 -5.12 -26.98
N SER A 3 -5.77 -5.73 -26.80
CA SER A 3 -5.49 -6.58 -25.64
C SER A 3 -5.65 -5.83 -24.33
N GLU A 4 -5.88 -6.54 -23.21
CA GLU A 4 -5.96 -5.93 -21.87
C GLU A 4 -4.67 -5.19 -21.48
N LEU A 5 -3.52 -5.68 -21.94
CA LEU A 5 -2.25 -4.99 -21.76
C LEU A 5 -2.26 -3.59 -22.40
N TRP A 6 -2.76 -3.47 -23.62
CA TRP A 6 -2.87 -2.16 -24.27
C TRP A 6 -3.87 -1.23 -23.58
N ARG A 7 -4.92 -1.76 -22.94
CA ARG A 7 -5.80 -0.93 -22.09
C ARG A 7 -5.07 -0.37 -20.88
N SER A 8 -4.27 -1.20 -20.20
CA SER A 8 -3.44 -0.76 -19.06
C SER A 8 -2.40 0.29 -19.48
N ILE A 9 -1.68 0.08 -20.60
CA ILE A 9 -0.71 1.05 -21.13
C ILE A 9 -1.40 2.39 -21.44
N ARG A 10 -2.55 2.35 -22.10
CA ARG A 10 -3.31 3.56 -22.42
C ARG A 10 -3.89 4.27 -21.20
N ARG A 11 -4.16 3.56 -20.12
CA ARG A 11 -4.59 4.16 -18.86
C ARG A 11 -3.49 5.03 -18.29
N TYR A 12 -2.30 4.48 -18.13
CA TYR A 12 -1.18 5.16 -17.47
C TYR A 12 -0.38 6.09 -18.37
N LYS A 13 -0.45 5.93 -19.71
CA LYS A 13 0.22 6.79 -20.69
C LYS A 13 1.65 7.11 -20.32
N PRO A 14 2.55 6.09 -20.16
CA PRO A 14 3.90 6.28 -19.63
C PRO A 14 4.73 7.31 -20.43
N GLU A 15 4.39 7.51 -21.71
CA GLU A 15 5.01 8.49 -22.60
C GLU A 15 4.69 9.96 -22.26
N ARG A 16 3.66 10.20 -21.43
CA ARG A 16 3.24 11.57 -21.05
C ARG A 16 3.86 12.07 -19.77
N HIS A 17 4.45 11.19 -18.98
CA HIS A 17 5.08 11.54 -17.71
C HIS A 17 6.57 11.79 -17.92
N SER A 18 6.99 13.05 -17.98
CA SER A 18 8.38 13.44 -18.28
C SER A 18 9.06 14.26 -17.17
N ARG A 19 8.29 14.72 -16.18
CA ARG A 19 8.82 15.59 -15.11
C ARG A 19 8.80 14.86 -13.78
N PRO A 20 9.83 15.01 -12.92
CA PRO A 20 9.79 14.53 -11.56
C PRO A 20 8.55 15.03 -10.82
N LEU A 21 7.96 14.18 -10.01
CA LEU A 21 6.84 14.54 -9.15
C LEU A 21 7.37 15.00 -7.80
N GLN A 22 6.67 15.96 -7.21
CA GLN A 22 6.89 16.39 -5.84
C GLN A 22 5.68 16.02 -4.99
N ARG A 23 5.93 15.69 -3.73
CA ARG A 23 4.87 15.42 -2.78
C ARG A 23 4.01 16.68 -2.60
N ARG A 24 2.69 16.50 -2.61
CA ARG A 24 1.73 17.58 -2.32
C ARG A 24 1.82 18.03 -0.85
N ALA A 25 1.31 19.21 -0.58
CA ALA A 25 1.18 19.69 0.79
C ALA A 25 0.16 18.84 1.57
N ASP A 26 0.34 18.74 2.90
CA ASP A 26 -0.55 17.94 3.75
C ASP A 26 -2.02 18.40 3.69
N SER A 27 -2.25 19.69 3.42
CA SER A 27 -3.59 20.25 3.26
C SER A 27 -4.35 19.74 2.02
N GLU A 28 -3.64 19.11 1.08
CA GLU A 28 -4.19 18.54 -0.14
C GLU A 28 -4.41 17.01 -0.04
N LEU A 29 -4.07 16.42 1.12
CA LEU A 29 -4.14 14.99 1.36
C LEU A 29 -5.25 14.66 2.35
N ASP A 30 -5.87 13.49 2.17
CA ASP A 30 -6.87 12.96 3.09
C ASP A 30 -6.19 12.29 4.27
N PHE A 31 -6.33 12.85 5.47
CA PHE A 31 -5.82 12.28 6.71
C PHE A 31 -6.94 11.68 7.56
N LEU A 32 -6.60 10.62 8.28
CA LEU A 32 -7.49 9.89 9.17
C LEU A 32 -8.15 10.81 10.22
N GLU A 33 -7.37 11.78 10.73
CA GLU A 33 -7.80 12.72 11.77
C GLU A 33 -8.78 13.78 11.26
N THR A 34 -8.77 14.07 9.97
CA THR A 34 -9.55 15.15 9.37
C THR A 34 -10.64 14.67 8.42
N ILE A 35 -10.68 13.39 8.10
CA ILE A 35 -11.63 12.86 7.14
C ILE A 35 -13.08 12.98 7.64
N ARG A 36 -13.94 13.58 6.83
CA ARG A 36 -15.37 13.77 7.15
C ARG A 36 -16.24 12.58 6.76
N VAL A 37 -15.87 11.89 5.69
CA VAL A 37 -16.62 10.76 5.15
C VAL A 37 -15.80 9.50 5.32
N LYS A 38 -16.30 8.57 6.15
CA LYS A 38 -15.63 7.29 6.37
C LYS A 38 -15.66 6.46 5.09
N PRO A 39 -14.52 5.87 4.68
CA PRO A 39 -14.50 4.93 3.57
C PRO A 39 -15.29 3.66 3.93
N ALA A 40 -15.95 3.05 2.94
CA ALA A 40 -16.67 1.79 3.17
C ALA A 40 -15.71 0.61 3.38
N LYS A 41 -14.59 0.60 2.66
CA LYS A 41 -13.59 -0.48 2.66
C LYS A 41 -12.19 0.10 2.76
N LEU A 42 -11.38 -0.43 3.67
CA LEU A 42 -9.97 -0.09 3.81
C LEU A 42 -9.10 -1.29 3.43
N LEU A 43 -8.16 -1.09 2.52
CA LEU A 43 -7.03 -2.01 2.31
C LEU A 43 -5.85 -1.52 3.14
N TYR A 44 -5.28 -2.39 3.96
CA TYR A 44 -4.19 -2.01 4.85
C TYR A 44 -2.82 -2.18 4.19
N ASP A 45 -2.03 -1.11 4.24
CA ASP A 45 -0.60 -1.14 3.95
C ASP A 45 0.18 -1.80 5.11
N THR A 46 1.39 -2.24 4.84
CA THR A 46 2.30 -2.87 5.81
C THR A 46 2.58 -1.95 7.01
N THR A 47 2.64 -0.63 6.79
CA THR A 47 2.85 0.34 7.89
C THR A 47 1.77 0.26 8.96
N VAL A 48 0.51 -0.03 8.60
CA VAL A 48 -0.60 -0.21 9.56
C VAL A 48 -0.32 -1.37 10.52
N TYR A 49 0.12 -2.51 9.99
CA TYR A 49 0.44 -3.68 10.80
C TYR A 49 1.64 -3.45 11.70
N ILE A 50 2.69 -2.81 11.15
CA ILE A 50 3.90 -2.48 11.93
C ILE A 50 3.54 -1.56 13.10
N ASP A 51 2.71 -0.54 12.87
CA ASP A 51 2.34 0.41 13.90
C ASP A 51 1.39 -0.20 14.94
N VAL A 52 0.48 -1.10 14.53
CA VAL A 52 -0.34 -1.90 15.47
C VAL A 52 0.55 -2.83 16.31
N LEU A 53 1.50 -3.53 15.69
CA LEU A 53 2.44 -4.42 16.39
C LEU A 53 3.37 -3.67 17.37
N ARG A 54 3.61 -2.38 17.13
CA ARG A 54 4.44 -1.51 17.98
C ARG A 54 3.63 -0.69 18.98
N ASP A 55 2.31 -0.86 19.02
CA ASP A 55 1.38 -0.06 19.83
C ASP A 55 1.48 1.46 19.52
N GLN A 56 1.81 1.80 18.26
CA GLN A 56 1.99 3.17 17.76
C GLN A 56 0.83 3.63 16.85
N PHE A 57 -0.12 2.75 16.53
CA PHE A 57 -1.24 3.13 15.67
C PHE A 57 -2.19 4.11 16.42
N PRO A 58 -2.59 5.24 15.80
CA PRO A 58 -3.35 6.30 16.49
C PRO A 58 -4.69 5.81 17.02
N VAL A 59 -5.10 6.30 18.21
CA VAL A 59 -6.36 5.91 18.88
C VAL A 59 -7.58 6.22 18.01
N THR A 60 -7.59 7.38 17.33
CA THR A 60 -8.63 7.75 16.37
C THR A 60 -8.76 6.73 15.24
N GLY A 61 -7.61 6.20 14.78
CA GLY A 61 -7.54 5.14 13.79
C GLY A 61 -8.11 3.83 14.31
N GLN A 62 -7.82 3.44 15.55
CA GLN A 62 -8.35 2.20 16.15
C GLN A 62 -9.88 2.18 16.16
N LEU A 63 -10.52 3.31 16.46
CA LEU A 63 -11.98 3.45 16.41
C LEU A 63 -12.51 3.28 14.99
N MET A 64 -11.82 3.84 14.00
CA MET A 64 -12.19 3.68 12.59
C MET A 64 -12.02 2.24 12.14
N LEU A 65 -10.91 1.54 12.49
CA LEU A 65 -10.69 0.15 12.11
C LEU A 65 -11.79 -0.80 12.62
N ARG A 66 -12.42 -0.46 13.76
CA ARG A 66 -13.57 -1.23 14.30
C ARG A 66 -14.88 -0.97 13.54
N ALA A 67 -15.00 0.19 12.88
CA ALA A 67 -16.23 0.64 12.25
C ALA A 67 -16.26 0.46 10.73
N VAL A 68 -15.14 0.08 10.12
CA VAL A 68 -14.96 -0.01 8.66
C VAL A 68 -14.55 -1.41 8.26
N GLU A 69 -14.95 -1.84 7.08
CA GLU A 69 -14.59 -3.15 6.55
C GLU A 69 -13.10 -3.20 6.19
N ALA A 70 -12.33 -3.99 6.95
CA ALA A 70 -10.90 -4.20 6.73
C ALA A 70 -10.65 -5.25 5.64
N TRP A 71 -9.82 -4.92 4.69
CA TRP A 71 -9.32 -5.81 3.65
C TRP A 71 -7.80 -5.96 3.71
N HIS A 72 -7.29 -7.08 3.29
CA HIS A 72 -5.91 -7.50 3.40
C HIS A 72 -5.35 -7.89 2.04
N SER A 73 -4.02 -7.95 1.92
CA SER A 73 -3.34 -8.39 0.70
C SER A 73 -2.21 -9.37 1.02
N PRO A 74 -1.99 -10.40 0.19
CA PRO A 74 -0.78 -11.23 0.30
C PRO A 74 0.52 -10.45 0.10
N VAL A 75 0.47 -9.29 -0.57
CA VAL A 75 1.64 -8.40 -0.71
C VAL A 75 2.12 -7.91 0.65
N THR A 76 1.20 -7.39 1.46
CA THR A 76 1.48 -6.95 2.84
C THR A 76 1.96 -8.12 3.71
N GLU A 77 1.33 -9.29 3.54
CA GLU A 77 1.73 -10.50 4.26
C GLU A 77 3.16 -10.92 3.91
N ALA A 78 3.51 -10.92 2.63
CA ALA A 78 4.86 -11.25 2.18
C ALA A 78 5.92 -10.32 2.77
N GLU A 79 5.63 -9.02 2.91
CA GLU A 79 6.54 -8.06 3.55
C GLU A 79 6.72 -8.36 5.04
N LEU A 80 5.64 -8.64 5.76
CA LEU A 80 5.70 -9.00 7.18
C LEU A 80 6.49 -10.31 7.41
N ILE A 81 6.25 -11.33 6.58
CA ILE A 81 6.96 -12.62 6.66
C ILE A 81 8.42 -12.46 6.27
N SER A 82 8.73 -11.63 5.27
CA SER A 82 10.12 -11.32 4.91
C SER A 82 10.89 -10.71 6.10
N ALA A 83 10.22 -9.84 6.88
CA ALA A 83 10.82 -9.29 8.08
C ALA A 83 11.15 -10.39 9.14
N VAL A 84 10.33 -11.44 9.24
CA VAL A 84 10.62 -12.59 10.10
C VAL A 84 11.93 -13.28 9.68
N GLY A 85 12.14 -13.46 8.37
CA GLY A 85 13.36 -14.06 7.84
C GLY A 85 14.65 -13.25 8.09
N LEU A 86 14.50 -11.96 8.36
CA LEU A 86 15.62 -11.04 8.64
C LEU A 86 15.95 -10.92 10.15
N LEU A 87 15.18 -11.56 11.03
CA LEU A 87 15.42 -11.50 12.47
C LEU A 87 16.69 -12.24 12.86
N GLU A 88 17.43 -11.66 13.82
CA GLU A 88 18.65 -12.27 14.37
C GLU A 88 18.32 -13.55 15.16
N PRO A 89 18.82 -14.75 14.76
CA PRO A 89 18.39 -16.04 15.35
C PRO A 89 18.67 -16.16 16.85
N HIS A 90 19.74 -15.54 17.33
CA HIS A 90 20.17 -15.67 18.74
C HIS A 90 19.63 -14.57 19.66
N ASN A 91 18.81 -13.64 19.13
CA ASN A 91 18.21 -12.60 19.95
C ASN A 91 16.97 -13.16 20.70
N ALA A 92 16.93 -13.01 22.01
CA ALA A 92 15.83 -13.47 22.85
C ALA A 92 14.45 -12.89 22.45
N ARG A 93 14.43 -11.76 21.74
CA ARG A 93 13.20 -11.12 21.26
C ARG A 93 12.68 -11.73 19.96
N THR A 94 13.48 -12.53 19.25
CA THR A 94 13.11 -13.07 17.93
C THR A 94 11.86 -13.91 18.01
N ARG A 95 11.78 -14.87 18.93
CA ARG A 95 10.62 -15.75 19.05
C ARG A 95 9.32 -14.98 19.39
N PRO A 96 9.30 -14.08 20.39
CA PRO A 96 8.13 -13.24 20.67
C PRO A 96 7.67 -12.39 19.46
N ILE A 97 8.61 -11.86 18.66
CA ILE A 97 8.26 -11.08 17.46
C ILE A 97 7.60 -11.97 16.41
N ILE A 98 8.15 -13.17 16.15
CA ILE A 98 7.57 -14.14 15.23
C ILE A 98 6.14 -14.49 15.65
N ASP A 99 5.93 -14.83 16.94
CA ASP A 99 4.62 -15.22 17.45
C ASP A 99 3.59 -14.08 17.30
N ARG A 100 3.99 -12.82 17.54
CA ARG A 100 3.12 -11.66 17.34
C ARG A 100 2.75 -11.46 15.86
N ILE A 101 3.71 -11.57 14.96
CA ILE A 101 3.46 -11.44 13.50
C ILE A 101 2.53 -12.57 13.02
N ALA A 102 2.80 -13.81 13.41
CA ALA A 102 1.95 -14.95 13.06
C ALA A 102 0.52 -14.76 13.56
N ALA A 103 0.34 -14.36 14.82
CA ALA A 103 -0.98 -14.11 15.39
C ALA A 103 -1.77 -13.04 14.62
N VAL A 104 -1.12 -11.96 14.20
CA VAL A 104 -1.77 -10.90 13.41
C VAL A 104 -2.16 -11.40 12.01
N ILE A 105 -1.37 -12.27 11.41
CA ILE A 105 -1.68 -12.87 10.10
C ILE A 105 -2.83 -13.87 10.22
N ASP A 106 -2.79 -14.77 11.20
CA ASP A 106 -3.79 -15.82 11.38
C ASP A 106 -5.18 -15.30 11.77
N GLN A 107 -5.23 -14.12 12.43
CA GLN A 107 -6.50 -13.48 12.79
C GLN A 107 -7.22 -12.82 11.60
N ARG A 108 -6.58 -12.72 10.44
CA ARG A 108 -7.20 -12.08 9.27
C ARG A 108 -8.24 -13.00 8.64
N PRO A 109 -9.45 -12.47 8.35
CA PRO A 109 -10.47 -13.25 7.65
C PRO A 109 -10.00 -13.54 6.20
N THR A 110 -9.91 -14.81 5.83
CA THR A 110 -9.48 -15.23 4.48
C THR A 110 -10.39 -14.67 3.38
N GLN A 111 -11.70 -14.55 3.65
CA GLN A 111 -12.68 -13.98 2.72
C GLN A 111 -12.51 -12.47 2.47
N ARG A 112 -11.68 -11.80 3.27
CA ARG A 112 -11.33 -10.38 3.11
C ARG A 112 -9.90 -10.17 2.61
N THR A 113 -9.31 -11.20 2.02
CA THR A 113 -7.99 -11.13 1.41
C THR A 113 -8.12 -10.99 -0.10
N ILE A 114 -7.58 -9.88 -0.63
CA ILE A 114 -7.58 -9.61 -2.07
C ILE A 114 -6.23 -10.03 -2.66
N VAL A 115 -6.25 -11.08 -3.46
CA VAL A 115 -5.07 -11.53 -4.21
C VAL A 115 -4.95 -10.71 -5.49
N PRO A 116 -3.81 -10.02 -5.75
CA PRO A 116 -3.58 -9.30 -6.99
C PRO A 116 -3.66 -10.22 -8.21
N ASP A 117 -4.56 -9.90 -9.13
CA ASP A 117 -4.71 -10.64 -10.39
C ASP A 117 -3.67 -10.19 -11.44
N VAL A 118 -3.64 -10.86 -12.59
CA VAL A 118 -2.70 -10.56 -13.69
C VAL A 118 -2.82 -9.10 -14.15
N ILE A 119 -4.01 -8.51 -14.10
CA ILE A 119 -4.21 -7.12 -14.53
C ILE A 119 -3.61 -6.17 -13.50
N VAL A 120 -3.81 -6.44 -12.21
CA VAL A 120 -3.17 -5.68 -11.13
C VAL A 120 -1.65 -5.71 -11.28
N TRP A 121 -1.06 -6.87 -11.52
CA TRP A 121 0.39 -7.00 -11.72
C TRP A 121 0.89 -6.16 -12.91
N ARG A 122 0.19 -6.19 -14.04
CA ARG A 122 0.53 -5.40 -15.24
C ARG A 122 0.46 -3.90 -14.96
N GLU A 123 -0.62 -3.45 -14.36
CA GLU A 123 -0.84 -2.05 -14.04
C GLU A 123 0.14 -1.55 -12.98
N ALA A 124 0.40 -2.32 -11.93
CA ALA A 124 1.38 -2.01 -10.90
C ALA A 124 2.80 -1.92 -11.47
N SER A 125 3.16 -2.82 -12.40
CA SER A 125 4.46 -2.78 -13.07
C SER A 125 4.65 -1.51 -13.90
N ILE A 126 3.61 -1.06 -14.61
CA ILE A 126 3.66 0.19 -15.39
C ILE A 126 3.80 1.38 -14.44
N LEU A 127 2.97 1.45 -13.40
CA LEU A 127 2.97 2.53 -12.41
C LEU A 127 4.32 2.63 -11.67
N SER A 128 4.82 1.48 -11.19
CA SER A 128 6.13 1.36 -10.53
C SER A 128 7.27 1.84 -11.45
N GLY A 129 7.26 1.40 -12.72
CA GLY A 129 8.27 1.81 -13.71
C GLY A 129 8.24 3.31 -14.01
N ILE A 130 7.04 3.91 -14.14
CA ILE A 130 6.90 5.36 -14.30
C ILE A 130 7.47 6.08 -13.08
N LEU A 131 7.08 5.68 -11.87
CA LEU A 131 7.53 6.30 -10.63
C LEU A 131 9.04 6.20 -10.46
N ALA A 132 9.62 5.02 -10.67
CA ALA A 132 11.07 4.80 -10.58
C ALA A 132 11.85 5.72 -11.54
N ARG A 133 11.36 5.85 -12.78
CA ARG A 133 11.96 6.74 -13.78
C ARG A 133 11.86 8.22 -13.40
N LEU A 134 10.69 8.66 -12.92
CA LEU A 134 10.44 10.05 -12.54
C LEU A 134 11.21 10.46 -11.28
N GLN A 135 11.43 9.53 -10.36
CA GLN A 135 12.18 9.77 -9.13
C GLN A 135 13.70 9.52 -9.27
N GLY A 136 14.14 9.12 -10.47
CA GLY A 136 15.57 8.90 -10.73
C GLY A 136 16.17 7.72 -9.97
N PHE A 137 15.38 6.66 -9.73
CA PHE A 137 15.90 5.47 -9.06
C PHE A 137 16.96 4.78 -9.92
N ASP A 138 18.04 4.34 -9.29
CA ASP A 138 19.09 3.56 -9.94
C ASP A 138 18.54 2.26 -10.51
N LYS A 139 19.28 1.67 -11.49
CA LYS A 139 18.88 0.44 -12.18
C LYS A 139 18.59 -0.73 -11.23
N ASP A 140 19.28 -0.78 -10.10
CA ASP A 140 19.09 -1.83 -9.09
C ASP A 140 17.89 -1.59 -8.16
N GLN A 141 17.36 -0.37 -8.15
CA GLN A 141 16.27 0.08 -7.27
C GLN A 141 14.93 0.28 -7.99
N TRP A 142 14.87 0.09 -9.31
CA TRP A 142 13.66 0.36 -10.09
C TRP A 142 12.44 -0.50 -9.66
N ARG A 143 12.67 -1.63 -8.97
CA ARG A 143 11.62 -2.48 -8.41
C ARG A 143 11.15 -2.07 -7.02
N ARG A 144 11.84 -1.11 -6.39
CA ARG A 144 11.53 -0.66 -5.03
C ARG A 144 10.06 -0.28 -4.83
N PRO A 145 9.40 0.47 -5.73
CA PRO A 145 7.99 0.84 -5.54
C PRO A 145 7.00 -0.23 -5.96
N MET A 146 7.43 -1.46 -6.27
CA MET A 146 6.56 -2.48 -6.85
C MET A 146 5.48 -2.98 -5.88
N ASN A 147 5.82 -3.24 -4.62
CA ASN A 147 4.86 -3.70 -3.62
C ASN A 147 3.83 -2.61 -3.31
N ASP A 148 4.28 -1.36 -3.17
CA ASP A 148 3.39 -0.22 -2.96
C ASP A 148 2.45 -0.03 -4.16
N ALA A 149 2.97 -0.17 -5.39
CA ALA A 149 2.16 -0.11 -6.59
C ALA A 149 1.13 -1.24 -6.66
N LEU A 150 1.50 -2.47 -6.25
CA LEU A 150 0.55 -3.59 -6.16
C LEU A 150 -0.58 -3.30 -5.17
N LEU A 151 -0.26 -2.77 -3.98
CA LEU A 151 -1.26 -2.39 -2.98
C LEU A 151 -2.17 -1.27 -3.49
N PHE A 152 -1.59 -0.23 -4.07
CA PHE A 152 -2.33 0.93 -4.60
C PHE A 152 -3.28 0.53 -5.73
N VAL A 153 -2.79 -0.22 -6.72
CA VAL A 153 -3.61 -0.68 -7.85
C VAL A 153 -4.68 -1.67 -7.38
N THR A 154 -4.36 -2.56 -6.43
CA THR A 154 -5.34 -3.45 -5.80
C THR A 154 -6.45 -2.65 -5.14
N ALA A 155 -6.12 -1.69 -4.27
CA ALA A 155 -7.12 -0.85 -3.60
C ALA A 155 -8.03 -0.14 -4.61
N ARG A 156 -7.45 0.52 -5.62
CA ARG A 156 -8.19 1.20 -6.67
C ARG A 156 -9.15 0.25 -7.41
N ARG A 157 -8.66 -0.92 -7.81
CA ARG A 157 -9.41 -1.86 -8.64
C ARG A 157 -10.57 -2.51 -7.91
N TYR A 158 -10.43 -2.76 -6.61
CA TYR A 158 -11.45 -3.38 -5.78
C TYR A 158 -12.29 -2.39 -4.98
N GLY A 159 -12.16 -1.09 -5.27
CA GLY A 159 -12.97 -0.04 -4.65
C GLY A 159 -12.66 0.18 -3.17
N CYS A 160 -11.46 -0.16 -2.75
CA CYS A 160 -10.95 0.12 -1.41
C CYS A 160 -10.26 1.48 -1.35
N THR A 161 -10.24 2.09 -0.17
CA THR A 161 -9.31 3.16 0.16
C THR A 161 -8.08 2.53 0.82
N LEU A 162 -6.89 2.85 0.33
CA LEU A 162 -5.64 2.38 0.93
C LEU A 162 -5.34 3.18 2.19
N LEU A 163 -5.13 2.50 3.31
CA LEU A 163 -4.73 3.12 4.58
C LEU A 163 -3.23 2.96 4.78
N THR A 164 -2.49 4.06 4.92
CA THR A 164 -1.03 4.04 5.00
C THR A 164 -0.46 5.23 5.77
N ARG A 165 0.76 5.06 6.31
CA ARG A 165 1.61 6.12 6.82
C ARG A 165 2.70 6.56 5.81
N ASN A 166 2.88 5.83 4.71
CA ASN A 166 3.83 6.15 3.67
C ASN A 166 3.28 7.25 2.74
N LEU A 167 3.46 8.52 3.17
CA LEU A 167 2.97 9.67 2.43
C LEU A 167 3.71 9.84 1.09
N SER A 168 5.03 9.60 1.09
CA SER A 168 5.86 9.90 -0.07
C SER A 168 5.47 9.10 -1.30
N ASP A 169 5.43 7.77 -1.18
CA ASP A 169 5.24 6.91 -2.34
C ASP A 169 3.78 6.91 -2.81
N PHE A 170 2.82 6.83 -1.87
CA PHE A 170 1.40 6.76 -2.24
C PHE A 170 0.81 8.09 -2.70
N ASP A 171 1.33 9.22 -2.25
CA ASP A 171 0.94 10.52 -2.82
C ASP A 171 1.38 10.63 -4.29
N LEU A 172 2.61 10.24 -4.61
CA LEU A 172 3.12 10.26 -5.98
C LEU A 172 2.34 9.29 -6.88
N MET A 173 1.98 8.10 -6.37
CA MET A 173 1.13 7.16 -7.10
C MET A 173 -0.27 7.73 -7.36
N GLN A 174 -0.85 8.43 -6.38
CA GLN A 174 -2.16 9.05 -6.53
C GLN A 174 -2.14 10.21 -7.54
N GLN A 175 -1.02 10.93 -7.66
CA GLN A 175 -0.86 11.94 -8.70
C GLN A 175 -0.81 11.32 -10.11
N LEU A 176 -0.22 10.13 -10.25
CA LEU A 176 -0.16 9.40 -11.52
C LEU A 176 -1.50 8.71 -11.89
N GLU A 177 -2.26 8.27 -10.89
CA GLU A 177 -3.58 7.62 -11.05
C GLU A 177 -4.56 8.20 -10.03
N PRO A 178 -5.20 9.35 -10.34
CA PRO A 178 -6.10 10.05 -9.41
C PRO A 178 -7.37 9.28 -9.02
N ALA A 179 -7.70 8.19 -9.71
CA ALA A 179 -8.81 7.32 -9.34
C ALA A 179 -8.52 6.44 -8.11
N GLY A 180 -7.25 6.32 -7.72
CA GLY A 180 -6.85 5.66 -6.47
C GLY A 180 -7.20 6.52 -5.26
N LYS A 181 -7.76 5.89 -4.23
CA LYS A 181 -8.09 6.55 -2.97
C LYS A 181 -7.09 6.15 -1.90
N VAL A 182 -6.48 7.13 -1.26
CA VAL A 182 -5.52 6.93 -0.18
C VAL A 182 -5.97 7.72 1.04
N LEU A 183 -5.92 7.10 2.18
CA LEU A 183 -6.15 7.70 3.48
C LEU A 183 -4.85 7.62 4.28
N PHE A 184 -4.28 8.74 4.59
CA PHE A 184 -3.05 8.83 5.35
C PHE A 184 -3.31 8.91 6.86
N TYR A 185 -2.33 8.48 7.66
CA TYR A 185 -2.32 8.71 9.10
C TYR A 185 -0.91 9.02 9.59
N ARG A 186 -0.79 9.51 10.82
CA ARG A 186 0.46 9.78 11.51
C ARG A 186 0.52 9.05 12.85
N THR A 187 1.73 8.72 13.29
CA THR A 187 2.02 8.14 14.62
C THR A 187 2.63 9.17 15.54
#